data_e8e28a5e4cb8fcac0fe7803b7dca94b4
#
_entry.id   e8e28a5e4cb8fcac0fe7803b7dca94b4
#
_cell.length_a   1.000
_cell.length_b   1.000
_cell.length_c   1.000
_cell.angle_alpha   90.00
_cell.angle_beta   90.00
_cell.angle_gamma   90.00
#
_symmetry.space_group_name_H-M   'P 1'
#
loop_
_entity.id
_entity.type
_entity.pdbx_description
1 polymer ?
#
loop_
_entity_poly.entity_id
_entity_poly.type
_entity_poly.pdbx_seq_one_letter_code
_entity_poly.pdbx_strand_id
1 'polypeptide(L)'
;VYFEVKKFNDYGQLSNKKLEELIAGSRVEVSENKKNSEDFVLWKPSEDDEPSWQSPWGKGRPGWHLECSAMSKKFLGDEFDVHGGGIDLLFPHHENEIAQSRCANDTKIFAKFWMHNAFITMSNEKMAKSQGNILKIKDFRNKISGQVLRLALLSAHYKQPLDWNDKLLDDCQNTINKWYNSYLDIENNSKVSDEILQPLYDDLNTPGYIANLHQLYDKAQKGNDEDKSLFVSACQFVGLLNESKENWLKFKINKALI
;
A
#
# COMPACT_ATOMS: atom_id res chain seq x y z
N VAL A 1 -13.16 -8.96 27.42
CA VAL A 1 -13.00 -10.32 26.88
C VAL A 1 -11.71 -10.38 26.10
N TYR A 2 -10.96 -11.45 26.29
CA TYR A 2 -9.65 -11.63 25.65
C TYR A 2 -9.64 -12.90 24.82
N PHE A 3 -8.87 -12.89 23.73
CA PHE A 3 -8.51 -14.07 22.95
C PHE A 3 -7.26 -14.68 23.60
N GLU A 4 -7.31 -15.99 23.89
CA GLU A 4 -6.21 -16.74 24.47
C GLU A 4 -5.32 -17.29 23.34
N VAL A 5 -4.24 -16.59 23.02
CA VAL A 5 -3.39 -16.87 21.85
C VAL A 5 -2.82 -18.29 21.87
N LYS A 6 -2.42 -18.80 23.02
CA LYS A 6 -1.86 -20.16 23.16
C LYS A 6 -2.80 -21.30 22.75
N LYS A 7 -4.10 -21.02 22.61
CA LYS A 7 -5.08 -22.00 22.13
C LYS A 7 -5.18 -22.07 20.62
N PHE A 8 -4.57 -21.14 19.91
CA PHE A 8 -4.52 -21.13 18.45
C PHE A 8 -3.14 -21.55 17.97
N ASN A 9 -2.98 -22.83 17.60
CA ASN A 9 -1.69 -23.43 17.27
C ASN A 9 -0.99 -22.82 16.05
N ASP A 10 -1.75 -22.20 15.16
CA ASP A 10 -1.24 -21.60 13.92
C ASP A 10 -0.82 -20.14 14.08
N TYR A 11 -0.79 -19.61 15.32
CA TYR A 11 -0.39 -18.22 15.55
C TYR A 11 1.08 -17.97 15.19
N GLY A 12 1.32 -16.91 14.42
CA GLY A 12 2.65 -16.57 13.91
C GLY A 12 2.98 -17.09 12.51
N GLN A 13 2.05 -17.81 11.87
CA GLN A 13 2.27 -18.36 10.51
C GLN A 13 2.45 -17.28 9.46
N LEU A 14 1.72 -16.16 9.52
CA LEU A 14 1.83 -15.07 8.55
C LEU A 14 3.19 -14.36 8.65
N SER A 15 3.66 -14.09 9.85
CA SER A 15 4.95 -13.44 10.09
C SER A 15 6.14 -14.39 9.97
N ASN A 16 5.87 -15.71 9.87
CA ASN A 16 6.87 -16.78 9.84
C ASN A 16 7.85 -16.71 11.02
N LYS A 17 7.34 -16.39 12.21
CA LYS A 17 8.12 -16.26 13.44
C LYS A 17 7.50 -17.08 14.56
N LYS A 18 8.34 -17.53 15.48
CA LYS A 18 7.87 -18.16 16.71
C LYS A 18 7.23 -17.15 17.64
N LEU A 19 6.25 -17.59 18.41
CA LEU A 19 5.52 -16.72 19.33
C LEU A 19 6.44 -15.96 20.30
N GLU A 20 7.49 -16.60 20.80
CA GLU A 20 8.47 -16.00 21.71
C GLU A 20 9.23 -14.83 21.04
N GLU A 21 9.58 -14.97 19.77
CA GLU A 21 10.26 -13.92 18.98
C GLU A 21 9.33 -12.74 18.71
N LEU A 22 8.05 -13.04 18.47
CA LEU A 22 7.03 -12.02 18.21
C LEU A 22 6.74 -11.19 19.47
N ILE A 23 6.68 -11.83 20.62
CA ILE A 23 6.45 -11.15 21.92
C ILE A 23 7.64 -10.26 22.27
N ALA A 24 8.86 -10.75 22.09
CA ALA A 24 10.08 -9.99 22.40
C ALA A 24 10.23 -8.72 21.56
N GLY A 25 9.70 -8.71 20.32
CA GLY A 25 9.76 -7.57 19.39
C GLY A 25 8.57 -6.61 19.44
N SER A 26 7.53 -6.92 20.21
CA SER A 26 6.28 -6.16 20.21
C SER A 26 6.13 -5.27 21.46
N ARG A 27 5.49 -4.10 21.27
CA ARG A 27 4.92 -3.33 22.38
C ARG A 27 3.63 -4.01 22.83
N VAL A 28 3.75 -5.00 23.71
CA VAL A 28 2.59 -5.68 24.29
C VAL A 28 2.04 -4.80 25.40
N GLU A 29 0.77 -4.42 25.30
CA GLU A 29 0.08 -3.70 26.38
C GLU A 29 -0.06 -4.62 27.59
N VAL A 30 0.60 -4.27 28.67
CA VAL A 30 0.57 -5.03 29.93
C VAL A 30 -0.75 -4.71 30.62
N SER A 31 -1.62 -5.70 30.77
CA SER A 31 -2.87 -5.59 31.53
C SER A 31 -2.95 -6.72 32.55
N GLU A 32 -3.27 -6.39 33.80
CA GLU A 32 -3.45 -7.35 34.87
C GLU A 32 -4.54 -8.41 34.63
N ASN A 33 -5.44 -8.13 33.68
CA ASN A 33 -6.55 -9.01 33.30
C ASN A 33 -6.21 -10.05 32.23
N LYS A 34 -4.99 -10.04 31.67
CA LYS A 34 -4.53 -11.03 30.70
C LYS A 34 -3.97 -12.27 31.41
N LYS A 35 -4.26 -13.45 30.88
CA LYS A 35 -3.62 -14.69 31.37
C LYS A 35 -2.17 -14.79 30.89
N ASN A 36 -1.93 -14.36 29.65
CA ASN A 36 -0.61 -14.31 29.05
C ASN A 36 -0.40 -12.93 28.38
N SER A 37 0.84 -12.52 28.28
CA SER A 37 1.20 -11.20 27.70
C SER A 37 0.71 -11.02 26.27
N GLU A 38 0.72 -12.08 25.50
CA GLU A 38 0.32 -12.14 24.08
C GLU A 38 -1.19 -12.12 23.85
N ASP A 39 -2.01 -12.39 24.88
CA ASP A 39 -3.47 -12.36 24.75
C ASP A 39 -3.96 -10.97 24.32
N PHE A 40 -4.94 -10.89 23.44
CA PHE A 40 -5.43 -9.62 22.93
C PHE A 40 -6.93 -9.42 23.16
N VAL A 41 -7.34 -8.14 23.17
CA VAL A 41 -8.71 -7.74 23.50
C VAL A 41 -9.65 -8.04 22.35
N LEU A 42 -10.74 -8.74 22.62
CA LEU A 42 -11.90 -8.88 21.73
C LEU A 42 -12.99 -7.86 22.08
N TRP A 43 -13.28 -7.67 23.38
CA TRP A 43 -14.27 -6.73 23.85
C TRP A 43 -13.79 -6.04 25.13
N LYS A 44 -13.89 -4.73 25.19
CA LYS A 44 -13.49 -3.92 26.33
C LYS A 44 -14.60 -2.98 26.79
N PRO A 45 -14.67 -2.66 28.11
CA PRO A 45 -15.56 -1.60 28.59
C PRO A 45 -15.32 -0.28 27.86
N SER A 46 -16.34 0.54 27.74
CA SER A 46 -16.24 1.90 27.22
C SER A 46 -16.46 2.91 28.34
N GLU A 47 -15.71 4.00 28.29
CA GLU A 47 -15.95 5.19 29.10
C GLU A 47 -17.21 5.94 28.60
N ASP A 48 -17.70 6.91 29.37
CA ASP A 48 -18.98 7.57 29.08
C ASP A 48 -18.95 8.38 27.77
N ASP A 49 -17.80 8.90 27.36
CA ASP A 49 -17.57 9.66 26.13
C ASP A 49 -17.19 8.81 24.92
N GLU A 50 -17.03 7.48 25.11
CA GLU A 50 -16.65 6.55 24.05
C GLU A 50 -17.86 5.86 23.42
N PRO A 51 -17.77 5.50 22.11
CA PRO A 51 -18.77 4.65 21.47
C PRO A 51 -18.96 3.35 22.23
N SER A 52 -20.20 2.93 22.42
CA SER A 52 -20.49 1.73 23.19
C SER A 52 -21.75 1.01 22.72
N TRP A 53 -21.75 -0.30 22.89
CA TRP A 53 -22.86 -1.18 22.59
C TRP A 53 -23.10 -2.14 23.75
N GLN A 54 -24.33 -2.63 23.88
CA GLN A 54 -24.68 -3.69 24.83
C GLN A 54 -24.15 -5.04 24.32
N SER A 55 -23.61 -5.85 25.23
CA SER A 55 -23.13 -7.18 24.94
C SER A 55 -23.37 -8.13 26.11
N PRO A 56 -23.24 -9.46 25.95
CA PRO A 56 -23.29 -10.41 27.07
C PRO A 56 -22.26 -10.14 28.16
N TRP A 57 -21.22 -9.39 27.87
CA TRP A 57 -20.11 -9.04 28.78
C TRP A 57 -20.23 -7.60 29.35
N GLY A 58 -21.39 -6.98 29.16
CA GLY A 58 -21.66 -5.61 29.56
C GLY A 58 -21.50 -4.57 28.45
N LYS A 59 -21.78 -3.32 28.78
CA LYS A 59 -21.62 -2.16 27.88
C LYS A 59 -20.15 -1.97 27.54
N GLY A 60 -19.83 -1.88 26.26
CA GLY A 60 -18.45 -1.75 25.81
C GLY A 60 -18.30 -1.63 24.31
N ARG A 61 -17.09 -1.83 23.82
CA ARG A 61 -16.73 -1.75 22.41
C ARG A 61 -15.80 -2.88 21.97
N PRO A 62 -15.73 -3.18 20.65
CA PRO A 62 -14.81 -4.18 20.14
C PRO A 62 -13.34 -3.75 20.33
N GLY A 63 -12.46 -4.73 20.44
CA GLY A 63 -11.05 -4.54 20.25
C GLY A 63 -10.73 -4.17 18.79
N TRP A 64 -9.63 -3.45 18.58
CA TRP A 64 -9.24 -2.94 17.25
C TRP A 64 -9.22 -4.01 16.15
N HIS A 65 -8.69 -5.21 16.45
CA HIS A 65 -8.61 -6.30 15.46
C HIS A 65 -9.97 -6.86 15.08
N LEU A 66 -10.92 -6.84 16.02
CA LEU A 66 -12.27 -7.36 15.79
C LEU A 66 -13.08 -6.50 14.80
N GLU A 67 -12.82 -5.21 14.74
CA GLU A 67 -13.45 -4.29 13.78
C GLU A 67 -13.17 -4.75 12.35
N CYS A 68 -11.89 -4.99 12.02
CA CYS A 68 -11.48 -5.42 10.68
C CYS A 68 -12.02 -6.82 10.35
N SER A 69 -11.97 -7.77 11.27
CA SER A 69 -12.52 -9.10 11.06
C SER A 69 -14.03 -9.08 10.80
N ALA A 70 -14.78 -8.28 11.56
CA ALA A 70 -16.23 -8.16 11.40
C ALA A 70 -16.59 -7.48 10.07
N MET A 71 -15.86 -6.43 9.67
CA MET A 71 -16.07 -5.75 8.39
C MET A 71 -15.72 -6.66 7.20
N SER A 72 -14.60 -7.36 7.26
CA SER A 72 -14.20 -8.32 6.22
C SER A 72 -15.25 -9.41 6.04
N LYS A 73 -15.70 -10.02 7.13
CA LYS A 73 -16.78 -11.03 7.07
C LYS A 73 -18.06 -10.47 6.46
N LYS A 74 -18.47 -9.27 6.87
CA LYS A 74 -19.71 -8.65 6.39
C LYS A 74 -19.71 -8.36 4.89
N PHE A 75 -18.60 -7.91 4.34
CA PHE A 75 -18.52 -7.42 2.96
C PHE A 75 -17.87 -8.41 1.99
N LEU A 76 -16.99 -9.28 2.47
CA LEU A 76 -16.20 -10.20 1.63
C LEU A 76 -16.46 -11.66 1.92
N GLY A 77 -17.10 -12.00 3.04
CA GLY A 77 -17.36 -13.38 3.46
C GLY A 77 -16.33 -13.88 4.48
N ASP A 78 -16.43 -15.20 4.75
CA ASP A 78 -15.57 -15.86 5.76
C ASP A 78 -14.13 -16.04 5.28
N GLU A 79 -13.95 -16.17 3.97
CA GLU A 79 -12.67 -16.24 3.27
C GLU A 79 -12.71 -15.29 2.06
N PHE A 80 -11.60 -14.62 1.77
CA PHE A 80 -11.51 -13.69 0.63
C PHE A 80 -10.11 -13.73 -0.02
N ASP A 81 -9.95 -13.02 -1.15
CA ASP A 81 -8.77 -13.21 -1.98
C ASP A 81 -7.55 -12.45 -1.45
N VAL A 82 -7.66 -11.14 -1.19
CA VAL A 82 -6.50 -10.29 -0.87
C VAL A 82 -6.74 -9.47 0.39
N HIS A 83 -5.80 -9.53 1.34
CA HIS A 83 -5.70 -8.65 2.50
C HIS A 83 -4.36 -7.91 2.49
N GLY A 84 -4.39 -6.61 2.77
CA GLY A 84 -3.17 -5.82 2.72
C GLY A 84 -3.12 -4.70 3.75
N GLY A 85 -1.90 -4.19 3.98
CA GLY A 85 -1.66 -3.09 4.90
C GLY A 85 -0.20 -2.67 4.96
N GLY A 86 0.16 -1.81 5.89
CA GLY A 86 1.55 -1.51 6.20
C GLY A 86 2.26 -2.69 6.83
N ILE A 87 3.57 -2.78 6.65
CA ILE A 87 4.38 -3.88 7.24
C ILE A 87 4.30 -3.91 8.77
N ASP A 88 3.99 -2.80 9.42
CA ASP A 88 3.76 -2.69 10.86
C ASP A 88 2.46 -3.36 11.32
N LEU A 89 1.50 -3.59 10.42
CA LEU A 89 0.28 -4.32 10.72
C LEU A 89 0.46 -5.84 10.64
N LEU A 90 1.55 -6.33 10.01
CA LEU A 90 1.83 -7.76 9.92
C LEU A 90 1.72 -8.43 11.28
N PHE A 91 2.32 -7.80 12.29
CA PHE A 91 2.24 -8.23 13.68
C PHE A 91 2.08 -7.03 14.62
N PRO A 92 1.18 -7.09 15.61
CA PRO A 92 0.27 -8.21 15.92
C PRO A 92 -1.07 -8.17 15.18
N HIS A 93 -1.40 -7.10 14.44
CA HIS A 93 -2.74 -6.81 13.97
C HIS A 93 -3.31 -7.92 13.06
N HIS A 94 -2.63 -8.22 11.96
CA HIS A 94 -3.10 -9.22 10.99
C HIS A 94 -3.04 -10.66 11.53
N GLU A 95 -2.05 -10.98 12.37
CA GLU A 95 -2.04 -12.28 13.07
C GLU A 95 -3.24 -12.43 14.01
N ASN A 96 -3.62 -11.36 14.70
CA ASN A 96 -4.79 -11.36 15.57
C ASN A 96 -6.10 -11.48 14.76
N GLU A 97 -6.19 -10.83 13.60
CA GLU A 97 -7.32 -10.97 12.69
C GLU A 97 -7.47 -12.41 12.19
N ILE A 98 -6.36 -13.04 11.77
CA ILE A 98 -6.36 -14.46 11.36
C ILE A 98 -6.87 -15.34 12.49
N ALA A 99 -6.30 -15.20 13.69
CA ALA A 99 -6.62 -16.05 14.81
C ALA A 99 -8.11 -15.96 15.18
N GLN A 100 -8.63 -14.75 15.37
CA GLN A 100 -10.01 -14.55 15.77
C GLN A 100 -11.02 -14.91 14.67
N SER A 101 -10.71 -14.58 13.40
CA SER A 101 -11.63 -14.85 12.28
C SER A 101 -11.72 -16.33 11.97
N ARG A 102 -10.60 -17.05 11.92
CA ARG A 102 -10.58 -18.49 11.69
C ARG A 102 -11.29 -19.26 12.81
N CYS A 103 -11.07 -18.85 14.07
CA CYS A 103 -11.77 -19.46 15.19
C CYS A 103 -13.28 -19.16 15.19
N ALA A 104 -13.68 -17.95 14.81
CA ALA A 104 -15.10 -17.57 14.82
C ALA A 104 -15.90 -18.16 13.66
N ASN A 105 -15.24 -18.41 12.53
CA ASN A 105 -15.90 -18.88 11.29
C ASN A 105 -15.62 -20.36 10.99
N ASP A 106 -14.82 -21.03 11.81
CA ASP A 106 -14.38 -22.42 11.58
C ASP A 106 -13.76 -22.64 10.19
N THR A 107 -12.90 -21.70 9.77
CA THR A 107 -12.22 -21.71 8.47
C THR A 107 -10.73 -22.02 8.62
N LYS A 108 -10.13 -22.51 7.53
CA LYS A 108 -8.67 -22.73 7.48
C LYS A 108 -7.91 -21.50 6.95
N ILE A 109 -8.59 -20.67 6.19
CA ILE A 109 -8.02 -19.48 5.53
C ILE A 109 -8.84 -18.27 5.94
N PHE A 110 -8.22 -17.13 6.15
CA PHE A 110 -8.86 -15.83 6.29
C PHE A 110 -8.70 -15.03 4.99
N ALA A 111 -7.48 -14.87 4.49
CA ALA A 111 -7.20 -14.32 3.17
C ALA A 111 -6.18 -15.21 2.43
N LYS A 112 -6.37 -15.36 1.10
CA LYS A 112 -5.50 -16.21 0.27
C LYS A 112 -4.15 -15.56 0.01
N PHE A 113 -4.13 -14.24 -0.21
CA PHE A 113 -2.92 -13.45 -0.50
C PHE A 113 -2.78 -12.30 0.49
N TRP A 114 -1.55 -12.06 0.91
CA TRP A 114 -1.21 -11.00 1.85
C TRP A 114 -0.22 -10.03 1.20
N MET A 115 -0.52 -8.74 1.27
CA MET A 115 0.34 -7.70 0.72
C MET A 115 0.70 -6.68 1.80
N HIS A 116 1.99 -6.49 2.05
CA HIS A 116 2.46 -5.53 3.05
C HIS A 116 3.37 -4.50 2.42
N ASN A 117 2.97 -3.23 2.50
CA ASN A 117 3.77 -2.11 2.01
C ASN A 117 4.81 -1.70 3.05
N ALA A 118 6.01 -1.39 2.58
CA ALA A 118 6.97 -0.65 3.39
C ALA A 118 6.52 0.80 3.62
N PHE A 119 7.32 1.57 4.34
CA PHE A 119 7.00 2.95 4.71
C PHE A 119 7.50 3.95 3.68
N ILE A 120 6.80 5.09 3.62
CA ILE A 120 7.37 6.32 3.05
C ILE A 120 8.14 7.00 4.17
N THR A 121 9.40 7.34 3.89
CA THR A 121 10.28 8.10 4.78
C THR A 121 10.45 9.53 4.27
N MET A 122 10.84 10.44 5.13
CA MET A 122 11.30 11.79 4.79
C MET A 122 12.65 12.00 5.43
N SER A 123 13.67 12.30 4.62
CA SER A 123 15.06 12.42 5.10
C SER A 123 15.49 11.18 5.91
N ASN A 124 15.12 10.00 5.45
CA ASN A 124 15.34 8.69 6.11
C ASN A 124 14.61 8.48 7.45
N GLU A 125 13.71 9.38 7.85
CA GLU A 125 12.89 9.23 9.05
C GLU A 125 11.47 8.77 8.68
N LYS A 126 10.88 7.86 9.47
CA LYS A 126 9.50 7.40 9.26
C LYS A 126 8.53 8.58 9.41
N MET A 127 7.63 8.74 8.45
CA MET A 127 6.55 9.72 8.54
C MET A 127 5.59 9.34 9.68
N ALA A 128 5.42 10.21 10.67
CA ALA A 128 4.59 9.94 11.83
C ALA A 128 3.82 11.18 12.30
N LYS A 129 2.58 10.97 12.80
CA LYS A 129 1.75 12.07 13.33
C LYS A 129 2.42 12.80 14.50
N SER A 130 3.12 12.07 15.36
CA SER A 130 3.83 12.60 16.51
C SER A 130 4.98 13.53 16.14
N GLN A 131 5.53 13.40 14.93
CA GLN A 131 6.61 14.24 14.41
C GLN A 131 6.11 15.42 13.56
N GLY A 132 4.81 15.48 13.27
CA GLY A 132 4.23 16.56 12.46
C GLY A 132 4.67 16.56 10.98
N ASN A 133 5.36 15.53 10.52
CA ASN A 133 5.95 15.42 9.18
C ASN A 133 5.06 14.69 8.15
N ILE A 134 3.74 14.56 8.43
CA ILE A 134 2.83 13.89 7.51
C ILE A 134 2.50 14.77 6.33
N LEU A 135 2.88 14.32 5.14
CA LEU A 135 2.44 14.89 3.87
C LEU A 135 1.13 14.24 3.43
N LYS A 136 0.15 15.05 3.10
CA LYS A 136 -1.13 14.58 2.59
C LYS A 136 -1.17 14.77 1.08
N ILE A 137 -1.75 13.83 0.35
CA ILE A 137 -1.92 13.94 -1.12
C ILE A 137 -2.57 15.26 -1.52
N LYS A 138 -3.54 15.76 -0.72
CA LYS A 138 -4.19 17.06 -0.94
C LYS A 138 -3.23 18.25 -0.96
N ASP A 139 -2.09 18.16 -0.26
CA ASP A 139 -1.12 19.25 -0.18
C ASP A 139 -0.32 19.40 -1.48
N PHE A 140 -0.33 18.36 -2.33
CA PHE A 140 0.27 18.34 -3.66
C PHE A 140 -0.70 18.63 -4.80
N ARG A 141 -2.02 18.55 -4.56
CA ARG A 141 -3.07 18.50 -5.59
C ARG A 141 -2.99 19.58 -6.66
N ASN A 142 -2.56 20.79 -6.33
CA ASN A 142 -2.45 21.90 -7.27
C ASN A 142 -1.00 22.31 -7.56
N LYS A 143 -0.04 21.60 -7.00
CA LYS A 143 1.38 21.94 -7.11
C LYS A 143 2.12 20.98 -8.03
N ILE A 144 1.74 19.72 -8.04
CA ILE A 144 2.42 18.64 -8.76
C ILE A 144 1.39 17.79 -9.48
N SER A 145 1.66 17.38 -10.71
CA SER A 145 0.79 16.47 -11.46
C SER A 145 0.65 15.12 -10.76
N GLY A 146 -0.56 14.55 -10.78
CA GLY A 146 -0.80 13.21 -10.26
C GLY A 146 0.06 12.13 -10.91
N GLN A 147 0.47 12.32 -12.17
CA GLN A 147 1.35 11.37 -12.87
C GLN A 147 2.79 11.42 -12.33
N VAL A 148 3.27 12.59 -11.91
CA VAL A 148 4.58 12.75 -11.25
C VAL A 148 4.57 12.04 -9.90
N LEU A 149 3.51 12.24 -9.10
CA LEU A 149 3.33 11.53 -7.82
C LEU A 149 3.25 10.01 -8.03
N ARG A 150 2.54 9.58 -9.07
CA ARG A 150 2.43 8.16 -9.44
C ARG A 150 3.80 7.57 -9.82
N LEU A 151 4.57 8.25 -10.67
CA LEU A 151 5.91 7.80 -11.05
C LEU A 151 6.83 7.72 -9.84
N ALA A 152 6.78 8.72 -8.94
CA ALA A 152 7.55 8.72 -7.70
C ALA A 152 7.21 7.51 -6.81
N LEU A 153 5.92 7.19 -6.64
CA LEU A 153 5.51 6.01 -5.86
C LEU A 153 5.93 4.69 -6.54
N LEU A 154 5.86 4.61 -7.88
CA LEU A 154 6.25 3.41 -8.64
C LEU A 154 7.77 3.24 -8.74
N SER A 155 8.57 4.24 -8.40
CA SER A 155 10.04 4.19 -8.51
C SER A 155 10.69 3.27 -7.48
N ALA A 156 9.99 2.93 -6.39
CA ALA A 156 10.41 1.93 -5.43
C ALA A 156 9.48 0.70 -5.47
N HIS A 157 10.03 -0.48 -5.18
CA HIS A 157 9.22 -1.67 -4.96
C HIS A 157 8.36 -1.47 -3.70
N TYR A 158 7.09 -1.89 -3.72
CA TYR A 158 6.17 -1.66 -2.60
C TYR A 158 6.65 -2.24 -1.25
N LYS A 159 7.52 -3.26 -1.26
CA LYS A 159 8.16 -3.85 -0.07
C LYS A 159 9.40 -3.09 0.41
N GLN A 160 9.84 -2.05 -0.32
CA GLN A 160 11.03 -1.27 0.03
C GLN A 160 10.63 0.13 0.50
N PRO A 161 11.32 0.70 1.51
CA PRO A 161 11.10 2.08 1.90
C PRO A 161 11.34 3.04 0.72
N LEU A 162 10.47 4.03 0.60
CA LEU A 162 10.61 5.11 -0.38
C LEU A 162 10.93 6.41 0.38
N ASP A 163 12.12 6.98 0.15
CA ASP A 163 12.46 8.27 0.70
C ASP A 163 11.87 9.40 -0.17
N TRP A 164 10.86 10.05 0.39
CA TRP A 164 10.12 11.12 -0.27
C TRP A 164 10.84 12.44 -0.09
N ASN A 165 11.39 12.98 -1.16
CA ASN A 165 12.15 14.24 -1.14
C ASN A 165 11.94 15.01 -2.45
N ASP A 166 12.34 16.30 -2.44
CA ASP A 166 12.16 17.20 -3.59
C ASP A 166 12.93 16.70 -4.82
N LYS A 167 14.11 16.11 -4.64
CA LYS A 167 14.91 15.57 -5.74
C LYS A 167 14.16 14.47 -6.48
N LEU A 168 13.55 13.53 -5.75
CA LEU A 168 12.73 12.47 -6.35
C LEU A 168 11.61 13.06 -7.21
N LEU A 169 10.91 14.07 -6.69
CA LEU A 169 9.82 14.73 -7.41
C LEU A 169 10.30 15.47 -8.65
N ASP A 170 11.44 16.17 -8.56
CA ASP A 170 12.04 16.87 -9.69
C ASP A 170 12.52 15.89 -10.78
N ASP A 171 13.15 14.79 -10.40
CA ASP A 171 13.60 13.75 -11.34
C ASP A 171 12.39 13.11 -12.06
N CYS A 172 11.31 12.81 -11.34
CA CYS A 172 10.07 12.30 -11.92
C CYS A 172 9.39 13.34 -12.82
N GLN A 173 9.35 14.61 -12.43
CA GLN A 173 8.80 15.70 -13.24
C GLN A 173 9.57 15.85 -14.57
N ASN A 174 10.91 15.82 -14.49
CA ASN A 174 11.76 15.92 -15.68
C ASN A 174 11.55 14.72 -16.62
N THR A 175 11.44 13.52 -16.07
CA THR A 175 11.15 12.29 -16.83
C THR A 175 9.80 12.39 -17.55
N ILE A 176 8.73 12.74 -16.85
CA ILE A 176 7.40 12.89 -17.44
C ILE A 176 7.39 14.01 -18.48
N ASN A 177 8.02 15.15 -18.22
CA ASN A 177 8.17 16.24 -19.19
C ASN A 177 8.88 15.78 -20.48
N LYS A 178 10.00 15.05 -20.34
CA LYS A 178 10.76 14.49 -21.45
C LYS A 178 9.88 13.57 -22.30
N TRP A 179 9.13 12.67 -21.67
CA TRP A 179 8.26 11.72 -22.36
C TRP A 179 7.09 12.42 -23.08
N TYR A 180 6.41 13.37 -22.44
CA TYR A 180 5.35 14.15 -23.07
C TYR A 180 5.84 14.99 -24.25
N ASN A 181 6.99 15.64 -24.14
CA ASN A 181 7.53 16.46 -25.23
C ASN A 181 7.84 15.64 -26.48
N SER A 182 8.13 14.34 -26.32
CA SER A 182 8.52 13.47 -27.44
C SER A 182 7.34 12.77 -28.13
N TYR A 183 6.24 12.46 -27.40
CA TYR A 183 5.24 11.49 -27.89
C TYR A 183 3.77 11.88 -27.65
N LEU A 184 3.49 13.16 -27.61
CA LEU A 184 2.15 13.67 -27.28
C LEU A 184 1.04 13.41 -28.29
N ASP A 185 1.41 13.24 -29.55
CA ASP A 185 0.46 13.11 -30.65
C ASP A 185 0.44 11.66 -31.21
N ILE A 186 1.00 10.70 -30.46
CA ILE A 186 1.06 9.30 -30.87
C ILE A 186 -0.13 8.52 -30.31
N GLU A 187 -0.85 7.82 -31.17
CA GLU A 187 -1.93 6.93 -30.76
C GLU A 187 -1.39 5.66 -30.08
N ASN A 188 -2.06 5.22 -29.01
CA ASN A 188 -1.68 4.06 -28.19
C ASN A 188 -2.36 2.77 -28.67
N ASN A 189 -2.11 2.38 -29.90
CA ASN A 189 -2.77 1.22 -30.54
C ASN A 189 -1.98 -0.09 -30.37
N SER A 190 -0.84 -0.07 -29.70
CA SER A 190 0.03 -1.24 -29.56
C SER A 190 -0.32 -2.08 -28.33
N LYS A 191 -0.39 -3.41 -28.50
CA LYS A 191 -0.52 -4.33 -27.38
C LYS A 191 0.81 -4.43 -26.64
N VAL A 192 0.80 -4.19 -25.32
CA VAL A 192 1.97 -4.42 -24.46
C VAL A 192 2.18 -5.93 -24.31
N SER A 193 3.36 -6.43 -24.68
CA SER A 193 3.69 -7.85 -24.63
C SER A 193 4.00 -8.31 -23.20
N ASP A 194 3.87 -9.63 -22.96
CA ASP A 194 4.20 -10.24 -21.66
C ASP A 194 5.68 -10.04 -21.31
N GLU A 195 6.58 -9.96 -22.29
CA GLU A 195 7.99 -9.65 -22.07
C GLU A 195 8.20 -8.29 -21.39
N ILE A 196 7.46 -7.28 -21.85
CA ILE A 196 7.50 -5.94 -21.23
C ILE A 196 6.88 -5.97 -19.84
N LEU A 197 5.81 -6.75 -19.64
CA LEU A 197 5.08 -6.88 -18.38
C LEU A 197 5.78 -7.79 -17.36
N GLN A 198 6.77 -8.58 -17.78
CA GLN A 198 7.45 -9.57 -16.93
C GLN A 198 7.84 -9.06 -15.53
N PRO A 199 8.39 -7.84 -15.35
CA PRO A 199 8.68 -7.34 -14.01
C PRO A 199 7.42 -7.21 -13.13
N LEU A 200 6.25 -6.89 -13.70
CA LEU A 200 5.02 -6.79 -12.93
C LEU A 200 4.47 -8.15 -12.49
N TYR A 201 4.82 -9.23 -13.21
CA TYR A 201 4.51 -10.60 -12.82
C TYR A 201 5.42 -11.14 -11.71
N ASP A 202 6.57 -10.48 -11.51
CA ASP A 202 7.50 -10.78 -10.43
C ASP A 202 7.23 -9.85 -9.23
N ASP A 203 6.21 -10.19 -8.45
CA ASP A 203 5.83 -9.50 -7.22
C ASP A 203 5.65 -7.97 -7.39
N LEU A 204 5.06 -7.55 -8.51
CA LEU A 204 4.84 -6.13 -8.85
C LEU A 204 6.13 -5.29 -8.82
N ASN A 205 7.21 -5.80 -9.40
CA ASN A 205 8.49 -5.08 -9.51
C ASN A 205 8.36 -3.86 -10.43
N THR A 206 7.73 -2.80 -9.92
CA THR A 206 7.51 -1.55 -10.65
C THR A 206 8.81 -0.83 -11.03
N PRO A 207 9.90 -0.84 -10.22
CA PRO A 207 11.18 -0.29 -10.66
C PRO A 207 11.73 -0.99 -11.90
N GLY A 208 11.62 -2.33 -11.97
CA GLY A 208 12.00 -3.10 -13.15
C GLY A 208 11.15 -2.73 -14.38
N TYR A 209 9.85 -2.54 -14.19
CA TYR A 209 8.97 -2.08 -15.26
C TYR A 209 9.32 -0.66 -15.75
N ILE A 210 9.63 0.27 -14.84
CA ILE A 210 10.08 1.63 -15.21
C ILE A 210 11.41 1.56 -16.00
N ALA A 211 12.32 0.67 -15.64
CA ALA A 211 13.54 0.44 -16.43
C ALA A 211 13.21 0.00 -17.86
N ASN A 212 12.23 -0.89 -18.05
CA ASN A 212 11.73 -1.25 -19.39
C ASN A 212 11.14 -0.03 -20.13
N LEU A 213 10.40 0.84 -19.44
CA LEU A 213 9.89 2.08 -20.06
C LEU A 213 11.02 2.99 -20.57
N HIS A 214 12.11 3.13 -19.82
CA HIS A 214 13.27 3.90 -20.29
C HIS A 214 13.92 3.27 -21.53
N GLN A 215 14.07 1.94 -21.58
CA GLN A 215 14.59 1.23 -22.74
C GLN A 215 13.66 1.40 -23.98
N LEU A 216 12.35 1.28 -23.77
CA LEU A 216 11.36 1.51 -24.84
C LEU A 216 11.41 2.97 -25.32
N TYR A 217 11.58 3.94 -24.42
CA TYR A 217 11.76 5.34 -24.79
C TYR A 217 12.99 5.53 -25.70
N ASP A 218 14.14 4.99 -25.32
CA ASP A 218 15.38 5.10 -26.07
C ASP A 218 15.27 4.42 -27.46
N LYS A 219 14.54 3.29 -27.53
CA LYS A 219 14.21 2.62 -28.80
C LYS A 219 13.30 3.48 -29.67
N ALA A 220 12.23 4.03 -29.08
CA ALA A 220 11.26 4.86 -29.78
C ALA A 220 11.86 6.17 -30.34
N GLN A 221 12.92 6.72 -29.69
CA GLN A 221 13.64 7.90 -30.21
C GLN A 221 14.31 7.65 -31.57
N LYS A 222 14.70 6.42 -31.86
CA LYS A 222 15.41 6.00 -33.09
C LYS A 222 14.50 5.19 -34.00
N GLY A 223 13.33 4.78 -33.50
CA GLY A 223 12.42 3.85 -34.14
C GLY A 223 11.34 4.50 -34.97
N ASN A 224 10.44 3.67 -35.48
CA ASN A 224 9.27 4.04 -36.26
C ASN A 224 8.07 4.38 -35.35
N ASP A 225 6.90 4.66 -35.96
CA ASP A 225 5.70 5.02 -35.20
C ASP A 225 5.12 3.85 -34.40
N GLU A 226 5.40 2.60 -34.76
CA GLU A 226 5.03 1.42 -33.98
C GLU A 226 5.81 1.36 -32.65
N ASP A 227 7.13 1.62 -32.66
CA ASP A 227 7.95 1.70 -31.45
C ASP A 227 7.49 2.82 -30.51
N LYS A 228 7.08 3.97 -31.08
CA LYS A 228 6.54 5.10 -30.32
C LYS A 228 5.18 4.75 -29.69
N SER A 229 4.28 4.14 -30.49
CA SER A 229 2.97 3.68 -30.01
C SER A 229 3.11 2.65 -28.88
N LEU A 230 4.05 1.70 -29.02
CA LEU A 230 4.33 0.71 -27.97
C LEU A 230 4.80 1.36 -26.68
N PHE A 231 5.71 2.34 -26.75
CA PHE A 231 6.17 3.09 -25.58
C PHE A 231 5.01 3.81 -24.88
N VAL A 232 4.16 4.52 -25.64
CA VAL A 232 3.00 5.23 -25.08
C VAL A 232 2.02 4.24 -24.45
N SER A 233 1.71 3.13 -25.12
CA SER A 233 0.83 2.08 -24.59
C SER A 233 1.37 1.48 -23.30
N ALA A 234 2.68 1.23 -23.22
CA ALA A 234 3.34 0.73 -22.01
C ALA A 234 3.31 1.75 -20.85
N CYS A 235 3.49 3.05 -21.14
CA CYS A 235 3.33 4.09 -20.13
C CYS A 235 1.89 4.14 -19.59
N GLN A 236 0.91 4.08 -20.48
CA GLN A 236 -0.50 4.15 -20.11
C GLN A 236 -0.97 2.93 -19.34
N PHE A 237 -0.36 1.76 -19.54
CA PHE A 237 -0.64 0.56 -18.78
C PHE A 237 -0.48 0.77 -17.24
N VAL A 238 0.49 1.57 -16.84
CA VAL A 238 0.72 1.93 -15.42
C VAL A 238 0.19 3.33 -15.06
N GLY A 239 -0.67 3.90 -15.89
CA GLY A 239 -1.33 5.18 -15.63
C GLY A 239 -0.45 6.42 -15.81
N LEU A 240 0.56 6.33 -16.67
CA LEU A 240 1.39 7.46 -17.11
C LEU A 240 1.02 7.88 -18.52
N LEU A 241 1.31 9.13 -18.92
CA LEU A 241 0.98 9.71 -20.23
C LEU A 241 -0.52 9.64 -20.60
N ASN A 242 -1.41 9.72 -19.62
CA ASN A 242 -2.87 9.64 -19.82
C ASN A 242 -3.54 10.99 -20.06
N GLU A 243 -2.82 12.10 -19.92
CA GLU A 243 -3.37 13.43 -20.16
C GLU A 243 -3.14 13.88 -21.59
N SER A 244 -4.06 14.69 -22.13
CA SER A 244 -3.81 15.36 -23.39
C SER A 244 -2.66 16.37 -23.28
N LYS A 245 -2.00 16.66 -24.41
CA LYS A 245 -0.94 17.68 -24.50
C LYS A 245 -1.41 19.03 -23.94
N GLU A 246 -2.62 19.41 -24.29
CA GLU A 246 -3.20 20.68 -23.86
C GLU A 246 -3.34 20.74 -22.33
N ASN A 247 -3.82 19.68 -21.69
CA ASN A 247 -3.96 19.61 -20.24
C ASN A 247 -2.59 19.60 -19.54
N TRP A 248 -1.64 18.86 -20.09
CA TRP A 248 -0.26 18.83 -19.57
C TRP A 248 0.42 20.20 -19.68
N LEU A 249 0.28 20.90 -20.80
CA LEU A 249 0.83 22.23 -21.00
C LEU A 249 0.18 23.28 -20.09
N LYS A 250 -1.14 23.24 -19.88
CA LYS A 250 -1.83 24.11 -18.91
C LYS A 250 -1.27 23.96 -17.52
N PHE A 251 -1.01 22.72 -17.07
CA PHE A 251 -0.41 22.45 -15.77
C PHE A 251 1.00 23.06 -15.66
N LYS A 252 1.78 22.97 -16.73
CA LYS A 252 3.13 23.54 -16.80
C LYS A 252 3.15 25.07 -16.72
N ILE A 253 2.18 25.73 -17.38
CA ILE A 253 2.04 27.21 -17.39
C ILE A 253 1.64 27.71 -16.00
N ASN A 254 0.69 27.06 -15.33
CA ASN A 254 0.25 27.45 -13.98
C ASN A 254 1.37 27.35 -12.94
N LYS A 255 2.35 26.45 -13.12
CA LYS A 255 3.53 26.33 -12.25
C LYS A 255 4.55 27.46 -12.46
N ALA A 256 4.57 28.09 -13.63
CA ALA A 256 5.46 29.22 -13.93
C ALA A 256 4.92 30.57 -13.45
N LEU A 257 3.66 30.61 -12.97
CA LEU A 257 2.97 31.81 -12.49
C LEU A 257 2.83 31.85 -10.94
N ILE A 258 3.37 30.86 -10.23
CA ILE A 258 3.45 30.77 -8.75
C ILE A 258 4.94 30.81 -8.33
#